data_a78bcdc5cc564390cf14ac3d7bc19a63
#
_entry.id   a78bcdc5cc564390cf14ac3d7bc19a63
#
_cell.length_a   1.000
_cell.length_b   1.000
_cell.length_c   1.000
_cell.angle_alpha   90.00
_cell.angle_beta   90.00
_cell.angle_gamma   90.00
#
_symmetry.space_group_name_H-M   'P 1'
#
loop_
_entity.id
_entity.type
_entity.pdbx_description
1 polymer ?
#
loop_
_entity_poly.entity_id
_entity_poly.type
_entity_poly.pdbx_seq_one_letter_code
_entity_poly.pdbx_strand_id
1 'polypeptide(L)'
;AGAEPRGAPNASMFMFFDTLHGLMRVLVISVLAYAWLVFVLRLSGKRSLAKLNAFDLVVTVALGSTLATVLLTKDVAFAEGALAFCMLALLQWIVAQLSIRSSWFSDLVRSRPRLLVEDGDFRDGAMRDERVTRAEVEASIRKSGIGRIEDVGAVVLESDGSMSVLERSDGAYTVLRSVVR
;
A
#
# COMPACT_ATOMS: atom_id res chain seq x y z
N ALA A 1 -37.93 -10.28 -55.83
CA ALA A 1 -37.78 -10.97 -54.58
C ALA A 1 -36.75 -10.24 -53.75
N GLY A 2 -37.22 -9.31 -52.88
CA GLY A 2 -36.36 -8.52 -51.98
C GLY A 2 -36.03 -9.34 -50.74
N ALA A 3 -34.76 -9.54 -50.46
CA ALA A 3 -34.30 -10.07 -49.21
C ALA A 3 -34.24 -8.89 -48.23
N GLU A 4 -35.06 -8.94 -47.16
CA GLU A 4 -34.94 -8.01 -46.04
C GLU A 4 -33.59 -8.18 -45.34
N PRO A 5 -32.90 -7.09 -44.99
CA PRO A 5 -31.73 -7.20 -44.14
C PRO A 5 -32.17 -7.64 -42.75
N ARG A 6 -31.65 -8.79 -42.31
CA ARG A 6 -31.77 -9.28 -40.90
C ARG A 6 -31.32 -8.16 -39.98
N GLY A 7 -32.24 -7.72 -39.09
CA GLY A 7 -32.04 -6.63 -38.17
C GLY A 7 -30.73 -6.76 -37.41
N ALA A 8 -29.96 -5.69 -37.44
CA ALA A 8 -28.76 -5.55 -36.63
C ALA A 8 -29.14 -5.71 -35.14
N PRO A 9 -28.46 -6.50 -34.35
CA PRO A 9 -28.75 -6.66 -32.94
C PRO A 9 -28.64 -5.28 -32.27
N ASN A 10 -29.68 -4.95 -31.46
CA ASN A 10 -29.85 -3.66 -30.82
C ASN A 10 -28.57 -3.25 -30.08
N ALA A 11 -27.91 -2.18 -30.52
CA ALA A 11 -26.71 -1.63 -29.93
C ALA A 11 -26.84 -1.33 -28.42
N SER A 12 -28.07 -1.07 -27.95
CA SER A 12 -28.38 -0.87 -26.53
C SER A 12 -28.21 -2.15 -25.67
N MET A 13 -28.33 -3.32 -26.27
CA MET A 13 -28.20 -4.59 -25.56
C MET A 13 -26.72 -4.92 -25.20
N PHE A 14 -25.78 -4.48 -26.04
CA PHE A 14 -24.35 -4.64 -25.80
C PHE A 14 -23.82 -3.73 -24.67
N MET A 15 -24.56 -2.66 -24.33
CA MET A 15 -24.17 -1.74 -23.27
C MET A 15 -24.31 -2.36 -21.88
N PHE A 16 -25.24 -3.31 -21.68
CA PHE A 16 -25.52 -3.96 -20.40
C PHE A 16 -25.14 -5.45 -20.38
N PHE A 17 -25.26 -6.14 -21.53
CA PHE A 17 -25.01 -7.58 -21.62
C PHE A 17 -24.34 -7.92 -22.96
N ASP A 18 -23.12 -8.48 -22.89
CA ASP A 18 -22.48 -9.06 -24.06
C ASP A 18 -23.01 -10.50 -24.30
N THR A 19 -22.76 -11.40 -23.35
CA THR A 19 -23.26 -12.78 -23.36
C THR A 19 -23.43 -13.34 -21.95
N LEU A 20 -24.38 -14.26 -21.75
CA LEU A 20 -24.49 -15.05 -20.49
C LEU A 20 -23.21 -15.81 -20.20
N HIS A 21 -22.52 -16.31 -21.23
CA HIS A 21 -21.22 -16.97 -21.08
C HIS A 21 -20.15 -16.02 -20.54
N GLY A 22 -20.13 -14.76 -20.96
CA GLY A 22 -19.23 -13.72 -20.43
C GLY A 22 -19.48 -13.46 -18.95
N LEU A 23 -20.73 -13.36 -18.52
CA LEU A 23 -21.08 -13.18 -17.10
C LEU A 23 -20.67 -14.38 -16.25
N MET A 24 -20.94 -15.60 -16.71
CA MET A 24 -20.54 -16.82 -16.02
C MET A 24 -19.01 -16.92 -15.91
N ARG A 25 -18.28 -16.57 -16.99
CA ARG A 25 -16.81 -16.50 -16.96
C ARG A 25 -16.33 -15.53 -15.88
N VAL A 26 -16.83 -14.28 -15.86
CA VAL A 26 -16.44 -13.28 -14.87
C VAL A 26 -16.71 -13.80 -13.46
N LEU A 27 -17.89 -14.40 -13.21
CA LEU A 27 -18.24 -14.93 -11.88
C LEU A 27 -17.27 -16.04 -11.45
N VAL A 28 -17.02 -17.02 -12.29
CA VAL A 28 -16.12 -18.15 -11.97
C VAL A 28 -14.69 -17.67 -11.79
N ILE A 29 -14.18 -16.84 -12.72
CA ILE A 29 -12.80 -16.32 -12.65
C ILE A 29 -12.64 -15.41 -11.43
N SER A 30 -13.65 -14.62 -11.06
CA SER A 30 -13.60 -13.77 -9.86
C SER A 30 -13.37 -14.59 -8.59
N VAL A 31 -14.14 -15.66 -8.41
CA VAL A 31 -14.01 -16.54 -7.25
C VAL A 31 -12.62 -17.19 -7.23
N LEU A 32 -12.18 -17.73 -8.34
CA LEU A 32 -10.88 -18.39 -8.45
C LEU A 32 -9.71 -17.42 -8.24
N ALA A 33 -9.73 -16.27 -8.92
CA ALA A 33 -8.67 -15.27 -8.82
C ALA A 33 -8.58 -14.67 -7.43
N TYR A 34 -9.72 -14.36 -6.80
CA TYR A 34 -9.76 -13.85 -5.43
C TYR A 34 -9.24 -14.90 -4.42
N ALA A 35 -9.71 -16.14 -4.53
CA ALA A 35 -9.24 -17.22 -3.66
C ALA A 35 -7.73 -17.45 -3.80
N TRP A 36 -7.22 -17.44 -5.04
CA TRP A 36 -5.79 -17.56 -5.33
C TRP A 36 -4.98 -16.40 -4.78
N LEU A 37 -5.45 -15.16 -4.99
CA LEU A 37 -4.81 -13.96 -4.44
C LEU A 37 -4.70 -14.02 -2.92
N VAL A 38 -5.81 -14.37 -2.23
CA VAL A 38 -5.82 -14.52 -0.76
C VAL A 38 -4.86 -15.61 -0.31
N PHE A 39 -4.81 -16.74 -1.04
CA PHE A 39 -3.87 -17.82 -0.75
C PHE A 39 -2.41 -17.37 -0.86
N VAL A 40 -2.05 -16.69 -1.96
CA VAL A 40 -0.70 -16.16 -2.19
C VAL A 40 -0.31 -15.14 -1.11
N LEU A 41 -1.21 -14.20 -0.78
CA LEU A 41 -0.97 -13.22 0.28
C LEU A 41 -0.81 -13.87 1.66
N ARG A 42 -1.57 -14.93 1.94
CA ARG A 42 -1.45 -15.67 3.21
C ARG A 42 -0.11 -16.40 3.33
N LEU A 43 0.41 -16.94 2.23
CA LEU A 43 1.74 -17.56 2.19
C LEU A 43 2.87 -16.54 2.32
N SER A 44 2.67 -15.31 1.86
CA SER A 44 3.66 -14.21 1.95
C SER A 44 3.90 -13.71 3.38
N GLY A 45 3.08 -14.16 4.36
CA GLY A 45 3.28 -13.94 5.78
C GLY A 45 2.57 -12.72 6.36
N LYS A 46 2.50 -12.65 7.70
CA LYS A 46 1.73 -11.63 8.45
C LYS A 46 2.23 -10.19 8.29
N ARG A 47 3.45 -9.99 7.81
CA ARG A 47 4.08 -8.67 7.66
C ARG A 47 3.64 -7.95 6.38
N SER A 48 3.16 -8.66 5.37
CA SER A 48 2.71 -8.07 4.10
C SER A 48 1.41 -7.24 4.23
N LEU A 49 0.70 -7.38 5.35
CA LEU A 49 -0.55 -6.67 5.64
C LEU A 49 -0.41 -5.62 6.75
N ALA A 50 0.78 -5.50 7.37
CA ALA A 50 1.05 -4.49 8.39
C ALA A 50 1.50 -3.19 7.72
N LYS A 51 1.27 -2.04 8.35
CA LYS A 51 1.65 -0.67 7.94
C LYS A 51 2.45 -0.59 6.62
N LEU A 52 1.78 -0.19 5.55
CA LEU A 52 2.30 -0.21 4.19
C LEU A 52 3.38 0.85 4.02
N ASN A 53 4.60 0.42 3.75
CA ASN A 53 5.64 1.26 3.18
C ASN A 53 5.28 1.62 1.71
N ALA A 54 5.89 2.64 1.13
CA ALA A 54 5.65 3.07 -0.25
C ALA A 54 5.77 1.90 -1.27
N PHE A 55 6.72 0.98 -1.08
CA PHE A 55 6.87 -0.21 -1.92
C PHE A 55 5.74 -1.22 -1.74
N ASP A 56 5.26 -1.41 -0.52
CA ASP A 56 4.12 -2.27 -0.25
C ASP A 56 2.85 -1.71 -0.92
N LEU A 57 2.69 -0.38 -0.93
CA LEU A 57 1.61 0.29 -1.64
C LEU A 57 1.66 0.02 -3.15
N VAL A 58 2.84 0.16 -3.77
CA VAL A 58 3.03 -0.13 -5.21
C VAL A 58 2.63 -1.56 -5.54
N VAL A 59 3.07 -2.53 -4.75
CA VAL A 59 2.71 -3.94 -4.96
C VAL A 59 1.22 -4.17 -4.74
N THR A 60 0.61 -3.54 -3.73
CA THR A 60 -0.83 -3.65 -3.47
C THR A 60 -1.66 -3.12 -4.65
N VAL A 61 -1.27 -1.97 -5.22
CA VAL A 61 -1.90 -1.40 -6.41
C VAL A 61 -1.70 -2.32 -7.62
N ALA A 62 -0.49 -2.87 -7.81
CA ALA A 62 -0.19 -3.81 -8.89
C ALA A 62 -1.03 -5.10 -8.78
N LEU A 63 -1.18 -5.65 -7.57
CA LEU A 63 -2.04 -6.82 -7.33
C LEU A 63 -3.51 -6.53 -7.65
N GLY A 64 -4.03 -5.37 -7.23
CA GLY A 64 -5.40 -4.95 -7.55
C GLY A 64 -5.61 -4.75 -9.06
N SER A 65 -4.66 -4.13 -9.75
CA SER A 65 -4.69 -3.95 -11.21
C SER A 65 -4.62 -5.29 -11.95
N THR A 66 -3.73 -6.20 -11.53
CA THR A 66 -3.65 -7.56 -12.09
C THR A 66 -4.97 -8.30 -11.90
N LEU A 67 -5.58 -8.20 -10.71
CA LEU A 67 -6.89 -8.81 -10.45
C LEU A 67 -7.95 -8.27 -11.43
N ALA A 68 -8.06 -6.96 -11.56
CA ALA A 68 -9.01 -6.34 -12.48
C ALA A 68 -8.79 -6.79 -13.94
N THR A 69 -7.54 -6.88 -14.38
CA THR A 69 -7.18 -7.35 -15.72
C THR A 69 -7.62 -8.80 -15.94
N VAL A 70 -7.32 -9.69 -15.00
CA VAL A 70 -7.70 -11.13 -15.08
C VAL A 70 -9.22 -11.31 -15.12
N LEU A 71 -9.97 -10.48 -14.39
CA LEU A 71 -11.42 -10.56 -14.33
C LEU A 71 -12.10 -10.08 -15.63
N LEU A 72 -11.63 -8.94 -16.16
CA LEU A 72 -12.35 -8.22 -17.20
C LEU A 72 -11.81 -8.48 -18.61
N THR A 73 -10.52 -8.81 -18.75
CA THR A 73 -9.91 -9.05 -20.05
C THR A 73 -10.15 -10.48 -20.52
N LYS A 74 -10.78 -10.65 -21.68
CA LYS A 74 -11.14 -11.97 -22.22
C LYS A 74 -9.94 -12.77 -22.72
N ASP A 75 -8.89 -12.07 -23.15
CA ASP A 75 -7.69 -12.65 -23.79
C ASP A 75 -6.62 -13.10 -22.78
N VAL A 76 -6.80 -12.77 -21.49
CA VAL A 76 -5.88 -13.20 -20.43
C VAL A 76 -6.36 -14.50 -19.82
N ALA A 77 -5.53 -15.54 -19.91
CA ALA A 77 -5.80 -16.82 -19.28
C ALA A 77 -5.64 -16.72 -17.75
N PHE A 78 -6.47 -17.44 -17.00
CA PHE A 78 -6.35 -17.49 -15.52
C PHE A 78 -4.94 -17.89 -15.05
N ALA A 79 -4.29 -18.83 -15.75
CA ALA A 79 -2.94 -19.30 -15.40
C ALA A 79 -1.89 -18.19 -15.48
N GLU A 80 -2.00 -17.28 -16.46
CA GLU A 80 -1.11 -16.13 -16.60
C GLU A 80 -1.31 -15.14 -15.44
N GLY A 81 -2.55 -14.87 -15.08
CA GLY A 81 -2.90 -14.04 -13.93
C GLY A 81 -2.42 -14.64 -12.60
N ALA A 82 -2.62 -15.95 -12.42
CA ALA A 82 -2.14 -16.69 -11.25
C ALA A 82 -0.61 -16.62 -11.12
N LEU A 83 0.11 -16.77 -12.24
CA LEU A 83 1.56 -16.62 -12.28
C LEU A 83 1.98 -15.19 -11.94
N ALA A 84 1.30 -14.18 -12.47
CA ALA A 84 1.58 -12.77 -12.18
C ALA A 84 1.44 -12.47 -10.68
N PHE A 85 0.40 -12.96 -10.00
CA PHE A 85 0.27 -12.84 -8.54
C PHE A 85 1.44 -13.50 -7.81
N CYS A 86 1.84 -14.71 -8.19
CA CYS A 86 2.99 -15.39 -7.60
C CYS A 86 4.28 -14.60 -7.80
N MET A 87 4.50 -14.03 -8.98
CA MET A 87 5.70 -13.24 -9.27
C MET A 87 5.74 -11.94 -8.48
N LEU A 88 4.63 -11.21 -8.36
CA LEU A 88 4.53 -10.01 -7.53
C LEU A 88 4.82 -10.34 -6.06
N ALA A 89 4.24 -11.40 -5.52
CA ALA A 89 4.48 -11.84 -4.15
C ALA A 89 5.94 -12.28 -3.93
N LEU A 90 6.54 -13.00 -4.90
CA LEU A 90 7.93 -13.41 -4.86
C LEU A 90 8.88 -12.21 -4.88
N LEU A 91 8.65 -11.25 -5.76
CA LEU A 91 9.44 -10.01 -5.82
C LEU A 91 9.34 -9.22 -4.52
N GLN A 92 8.14 -9.09 -3.96
CA GLN A 92 7.94 -8.46 -2.65
C GLN A 92 8.70 -9.20 -1.54
N TRP A 93 8.67 -10.52 -1.52
CA TRP A 93 9.42 -11.32 -0.57
C TRP A 93 10.94 -11.11 -0.73
N ILE A 94 11.46 -11.08 -1.97
CA ILE A 94 12.87 -10.82 -2.26
C ILE A 94 13.27 -9.44 -1.73
N VAL A 95 12.49 -8.39 -2.02
CA VAL A 95 12.74 -7.02 -1.52
C VAL A 95 12.76 -7.00 0.00
N ALA A 96 11.80 -7.67 0.66
CA ALA A 96 11.77 -7.77 2.12
C ALA A 96 13.01 -8.48 2.68
N GLN A 97 13.46 -9.58 2.07
CA GLN A 97 14.66 -10.32 2.49
C GLN A 97 15.95 -9.52 2.30
N LEU A 98 16.08 -8.83 1.17
CA LEU A 98 17.23 -7.97 0.89
C LEU A 98 17.28 -6.79 1.87
N SER A 99 16.15 -6.18 2.20
CA SER A 99 16.05 -5.09 3.18
C SER A 99 16.47 -5.51 4.61
N ILE A 100 16.26 -6.79 4.98
CA ILE A 100 16.73 -7.30 6.27
C ILE A 100 18.23 -7.56 6.28
N ARG A 101 18.78 -7.99 5.14
CA ARG A 101 20.20 -8.41 5.04
C ARG A 101 21.16 -7.28 4.72
N SER A 102 20.69 -6.19 4.13
CA SER A 102 21.53 -5.07 3.69
C SER A 102 20.94 -3.75 4.16
N SER A 103 21.69 -3.04 5.03
CA SER A 103 21.30 -1.69 5.47
C SER A 103 21.24 -0.70 4.31
N TRP A 104 22.20 -0.78 3.38
CA TRP A 104 22.23 0.05 2.19
C TRP A 104 20.97 -0.15 1.33
N PHE A 105 20.57 -1.39 1.12
CA PHE A 105 19.34 -1.69 0.36
C PHE A 105 18.08 -1.26 1.11
N SER A 106 18.07 -1.44 2.45
CA SER A 106 16.99 -0.95 3.29
C SER A 106 16.82 0.55 3.19
N ASP A 107 17.92 1.31 3.20
CA ASP A 107 17.92 2.78 3.09
C ASP A 107 17.48 3.26 1.70
N LEU A 108 17.76 2.47 0.66
CA LEU A 108 17.30 2.77 -0.71
C LEU A 108 15.79 2.56 -0.87
N VAL A 109 15.25 1.51 -0.21
CA VAL A 109 13.86 1.08 -0.36
C VAL A 109 12.93 1.74 0.67
N ARG A 110 13.45 2.09 1.85
CA ARG A 110 12.67 2.65 2.96
C ARG A 110 13.26 3.97 3.39
N SER A 111 12.42 4.99 3.53
CA SER A 111 12.80 6.24 4.20
C SER A 111 13.17 5.94 5.66
N ARG A 112 14.21 6.58 6.16
CA ARG A 112 14.57 6.50 7.59
C ARG A 112 13.62 7.34 8.41
N PRO A 113 13.24 6.90 9.62
CA PRO A 113 12.47 7.74 10.52
C PRO A 113 13.19 9.06 10.80
N ARG A 114 12.46 10.18 10.80
CA ARG A 114 13.00 11.54 10.97
C ARG A 114 12.39 12.20 12.19
N LEU A 115 13.25 12.81 13.02
CA LEU A 115 12.81 13.57 14.20
C LEU A 115 12.29 14.94 13.79
N LEU A 116 11.03 15.26 14.13
CA LEU A 116 10.37 16.53 13.81
C LEU A 116 10.23 17.45 15.01
N VAL A 117 10.07 16.89 16.21
CA VAL A 117 10.02 17.64 17.48
C VAL A 117 10.90 16.93 18.49
N GLU A 118 11.64 17.67 19.30
CA GLU A 118 12.42 17.18 20.42
C GLU A 118 12.24 18.13 21.61
N ASP A 119 11.81 17.57 22.75
CA ASP A 119 11.57 18.29 24.00
C ASP A 119 10.65 19.53 23.88
N GLY A 120 9.64 19.46 23.00
CA GLY A 120 8.72 20.54 22.71
C GLY A 120 9.17 21.51 21.61
N ASP A 121 10.41 21.41 21.15
CA ASP A 121 10.97 22.27 20.11
C ASP A 121 10.80 21.68 18.70
N PHE A 122 10.22 22.48 17.79
CA PHE A 122 10.05 22.09 16.39
C PHE A 122 11.37 22.18 15.61
N ARG A 123 11.69 21.12 14.89
CA ARG A 123 12.84 21.06 13.98
C ARG A 123 12.44 21.51 12.58
N ASP A 124 12.36 22.83 12.36
CA ASP A 124 11.87 23.42 11.10
C ASP A 124 12.66 22.97 9.85
N GLY A 125 13.96 22.66 10.00
CA GLY A 125 14.78 22.11 8.92
C GLY A 125 14.28 20.73 8.49
N ALA A 126 14.16 19.82 9.46
CA ALA A 126 13.66 18.47 9.22
C ALA A 126 12.24 18.48 8.64
N MET A 127 11.37 19.35 9.17
CA MET A 127 10.00 19.48 8.68
C MET A 127 9.94 19.96 7.22
N ARG A 128 10.81 20.89 6.82
CA ARG A 128 10.93 21.35 5.42
C ARG A 128 11.44 20.27 4.50
N ASP A 129 12.47 19.52 4.91
CA ASP A 129 13.05 18.42 4.13
C ASP A 129 11.99 17.35 3.85
N GLU A 130 11.18 17.02 4.87
CA GLU A 130 10.12 16.01 4.80
C GLU A 130 8.77 16.56 4.30
N ARG A 131 8.69 17.86 4.00
CA ARG A 131 7.47 18.56 3.53
C ARG A 131 6.29 18.42 4.50
N VAL A 132 6.56 18.45 5.79
CA VAL A 132 5.59 18.36 6.86
C VAL A 132 5.35 19.75 7.44
N THR A 133 4.09 20.11 7.66
CA THR A 133 3.71 21.37 8.29
C THR A 133 3.59 21.25 9.80
N ARG A 134 3.77 22.36 10.53
CA ARG A 134 3.53 22.40 11.99
C ARG A 134 2.10 21.97 12.34
N ALA A 135 1.12 22.37 11.53
CA ALA A 135 -0.28 22.00 11.74
C ALA A 135 -0.51 20.48 11.71
N GLU A 136 0.19 19.75 10.82
CA GLU A 136 0.14 18.28 10.76
C GLU A 136 0.78 17.64 11.99
N VAL A 137 1.91 18.16 12.45
CA VAL A 137 2.57 17.70 13.68
C VAL A 137 1.67 17.91 14.88
N GLU A 138 1.13 19.13 15.06
CA GLU A 138 0.19 19.46 16.13
C GLU A 138 -1.07 18.58 16.08
N ALA A 139 -1.59 18.29 14.88
CA ALA A 139 -2.71 17.37 14.71
C ALA A 139 -2.38 15.95 15.20
N SER A 140 -1.15 15.47 14.94
CA SER A 140 -0.66 14.19 15.42
C SER A 140 -0.56 14.16 16.96
N ILE A 141 -0.02 15.23 17.56
CA ILE A 141 0.08 15.41 19.01
C ILE A 141 -1.32 15.35 19.65
N ARG A 142 -2.30 16.10 19.09
CA ARG A 142 -3.69 16.05 19.60
C ARG A 142 -4.33 14.66 19.46
N LYS A 143 -4.05 13.94 18.37
CA LYS A 143 -4.54 12.56 18.18
C LYS A 143 -3.99 11.59 19.22
N SER A 144 -2.78 11.87 19.74
CA SER A 144 -2.16 11.08 20.80
C SER A 144 -2.68 11.46 22.21
N GLY A 145 -3.61 12.42 22.31
CA GLY A 145 -4.22 12.83 23.58
C GLY A 145 -3.42 13.89 24.36
N ILE A 146 -2.30 14.39 23.79
CA ILE A 146 -1.46 15.40 24.43
C ILE A 146 -1.99 16.78 24.05
N GLY A 147 -2.26 17.61 25.06
CA GLY A 147 -2.84 18.95 24.88
C GLY A 147 -1.82 20.09 24.85
N ARG A 148 -0.57 19.83 25.24
CA ARG A 148 0.48 20.86 25.37
C ARG A 148 1.76 20.38 24.69
N ILE A 149 2.41 21.28 23.98
CA ILE A 149 3.67 20.97 23.29
C ILE A 149 4.83 20.71 24.26
N GLU A 150 4.79 21.35 25.43
CA GLU A 150 5.79 21.20 26.48
C GLU A 150 5.78 19.79 27.10
N ASP A 151 4.67 19.05 26.98
CA ASP A 151 4.52 17.68 27.46
C ASP A 151 4.99 16.65 26.40
N VAL A 152 5.40 17.14 25.21
CA VAL A 152 5.93 16.31 24.13
C VAL A 152 7.43 16.13 24.28
N GLY A 153 7.89 14.89 24.35
CA GLY A 153 9.31 14.56 24.35
C GLY A 153 9.88 14.44 22.95
N ALA A 154 9.15 13.77 22.05
CA ALA A 154 9.56 13.67 20.66
C ALA A 154 8.36 13.42 19.73
N VAL A 155 8.46 13.91 18.49
CA VAL A 155 7.63 13.48 17.36
C VAL A 155 8.52 12.98 16.25
N VAL A 156 8.26 11.76 15.81
CA VAL A 156 9.04 11.08 14.77
C VAL A 156 8.13 10.81 13.58
N LEU A 157 8.56 11.24 12.38
CA LEU A 157 7.97 10.81 11.13
C LEU A 157 8.52 9.42 10.80
N GLU A 158 7.64 8.43 10.76
CA GLU A 158 7.99 7.05 10.48
C GLU A 158 8.18 6.79 8.97
N SER A 159 8.79 5.67 8.63
CA SER A 159 9.04 5.25 7.24
C SER A 159 7.76 5.01 6.42
N ASP A 160 6.61 4.85 7.06
CA ASP A 160 5.28 4.70 6.43
C ASP A 160 4.51 6.03 6.30
N GLY A 161 5.14 7.17 6.67
CA GLY A 161 4.53 8.49 6.68
C GLY A 161 3.63 8.77 7.89
N SER A 162 3.48 7.83 8.83
CA SER A 162 2.79 8.08 10.10
C SER A 162 3.68 8.85 11.07
N MET A 163 3.08 9.49 12.07
CA MET A 163 3.83 10.20 13.11
C MET A 163 3.67 9.47 14.44
N SER A 164 4.79 9.12 15.05
CA SER A 164 4.86 8.59 16.42
C SER A 164 5.11 9.76 17.39
N VAL A 165 4.26 9.89 18.41
CA VAL A 165 4.37 10.92 19.42
C VAL A 165 4.77 10.26 20.74
N LEU A 166 5.85 10.74 21.34
CA LEU A 166 6.37 10.31 22.64
C LEU A 166 6.12 11.42 23.67
N GLU A 167 5.51 11.06 24.79
CA GLU A 167 5.37 11.96 25.92
C GLU A 167 6.73 12.28 26.53
N ARG A 168 6.84 13.45 27.15
CA ARG A 168 8.04 13.88 27.86
C ARG A 168 8.31 12.94 29.05
N SER A 169 9.56 12.52 29.17
CA SER A 169 10.02 11.63 30.25
C SER A 169 11.33 12.16 30.82
N ASP A 170 11.53 11.96 32.12
CA ASP A 170 12.77 12.34 32.81
C ASP A 170 14.01 11.51 32.38
N GLY A 171 13.78 10.46 31.58
CA GLY A 171 14.81 9.55 31.08
C GLY A 171 15.14 9.74 29.60
N ALA A 172 16.33 9.28 29.19
CA ALA A 172 16.74 9.31 27.80
C ALA A 172 15.86 8.38 26.93
N TYR A 173 15.41 8.85 25.77
CA TYR A 173 14.65 8.05 24.80
C TYR A 173 15.56 7.07 24.05
N THR A 174 15.72 5.88 24.58
CA THR A 174 16.58 4.84 23.97
C THR A 174 16.07 4.35 22.62
N VAL A 175 14.76 4.51 22.35
CA VAL A 175 14.11 4.14 21.08
C VAL A 175 14.44 5.10 19.93
N LEU A 176 14.99 6.29 20.20
CA LEU A 176 15.35 7.28 19.17
C LEU A 176 16.75 7.05 18.57
N ARG A 177 17.49 5.99 18.95
CA ARG A 177 18.83 5.72 18.44
C ARG A 177 18.90 5.48 16.93
N SER A 178 17.83 4.99 16.32
CA SER A 178 17.72 4.72 14.89
C SER A 178 17.08 5.85 14.09
N VAL A 179 16.70 6.96 14.75
CA VAL A 179 16.02 8.10 14.14
C VAL A 179 17.06 9.10 13.66
N VAL A 180 16.88 9.63 12.44
CA VAL A 180 17.71 10.70 11.88
C VAL A 180 17.31 12.03 12.55
N ARG A 181 18.31 12.76 13.05
CA ARG A 181 18.13 14.05 13.75
C ARG A 181 18.26 15.22 12.79
#